data_ecc624ef9dd894c602e6fed6ce9df464
#
_entry.id   ecc624ef9dd894c602e6fed6ce9df464
#
_cell.length_a   1.000
_cell.length_b   1.000
_cell.length_c   1.000
_cell.angle_alpha   90.00
_cell.angle_beta   90.00
_cell.angle_gamma   90.00
#
_symmetry.space_group_name_H-M   'P 1'
#
loop_
_entity.id
_entity.type
_entity.pdbx_description
1 polymer ?
#
loop_
_entity_poly.entity_id
_entity_poly.type
_entity_poly.pdbx_seq_one_letter_code
_entity_poly.pdbx_strand_id
1 'polypeptide(L)' 'MAEKTSTIYVTTENVNVRVRPTYDSPIARTVETGAELEIEKTYLRSGAKWGKIKDAKEFICLSFCEIKA' A
#
# COMPACT_ATOMS: atom_id res chain seq x y z
N MET A 1 -21.22 -7.33 14.42
CA MET A 1 -20.71 -6.50 13.50
C MET A 1 -19.26 -6.72 13.19
N ALA A 2 -19.00 -6.76 11.97
CA ALA A 2 -17.64 -7.03 11.59
C ALA A 2 -16.78 -5.82 11.80
N GLU A 3 -15.65 -6.02 12.39
CA GLU A 3 -14.74 -4.96 12.51
C GLU A 3 -13.92 -4.88 11.30
N LYS A 4 -13.69 -3.67 10.84
CA LYS A 4 -12.81 -3.47 9.78
C LYS A 4 -11.42 -3.60 10.30
N THR A 5 -10.72 -4.60 9.89
CA THR A 5 -9.36 -4.78 10.32
C THR A 5 -8.42 -4.34 9.23
N SER A 6 -7.31 -3.78 9.62
CA SER A 6 -6.29 -3.40 8.69
C SER A 6 -4.98 -4.00 9.14
N THR A 7 -4.03 -4.07 8.22
CA THR A 7 -2.72 -4.64 8.48
C THR A 7 -1.69 -3.54 8.33
N ILE A 8 -0.72 -3.52 9.23
CA ILE A 8 0.36 -2.54 9.15
C ILE A 8 1.46 -3.15 8.30
N TYR A 9 1.84 -2.44 7.25
CA TYR A 9 2.95 -2.83 6.39
C TYR A 9 4.08 -1.85 6.57
N VAL A 10 5.29 -2.35 6.49
CA VAL A 10 6.50 -1.53 6.60
C VAL A 10 7.22 -1.60 5.27
N THR A 11 7.58 -0.46 4.70
CA THR A 11 8.27 -0.45 3.43
C THR A 11 9.71 -0.92 3.61
N THR A 12 10.18 -1.72 2.65
CA THR A 12 11.55 -2.21 2.69
C THR A 12 12.47 -1.40 1.81
N GLU A 13 11.91 -0.42 1.08
CA GLU A 13 12.69 0.50 0.28
C GLU A 13 11.80 1.70 0.00
N ASN A 14 12.34 2.71 -0.67
CA ASN A 14 11.53 3.88 -1.02
C ASN A 14 10.51 3.46 -2.06
N VAL A 15 9.26 3.82 -1.86
CA VAL A 15 8.16 3.35 -2.70
C VAL A 15 7.27 4.53 -3.08
N ASN A 16 6.83 4.53 -4.33
CA ASN A 16 5.86 5.53 -4.79
C ASN A 16 4.46 5.08 -4.44
N VAL A 17 3.70 5.99 -3.85
CA VAL A 17 2.28 5.77 -3.55
C VAL A 17 1.49 6.37 -4.70
N ARG A 18 0.56 5.61 -5.24
CA ARG A 18 -0.17 6.02 -6.44
C ARG A 18 -1.65 6.19 -6.15
N VAL A 19 -2.32 6.93 -7.03
CA VAL A 19 -3.76 7.19 -6.83
C VAL A 19 -4.61 6.02 -7.27
N ARG A 20 -4.04 5.03 -7.94
CA ARG A 20 -4.73 3.80 -8.34
C ARG A 20 -3.76 2.64 -8.21
N PRO A 21 -4.26 1.41 -8.11
CA PRO A 21 -3.36 0.26 -7.96
C PRO A 21 -2.78 -0.19 -9.31
N THR A 22 -2.12 0.73 -10.01
CA THR A 22 -1.47 0.44 -11.27
C THR A 22 -0.19 1.25 -11.36
N TYR A 23 0.76 0.75 -12.13
CA TYR A 23 2.05 1.42 -12.27
C TYR A 23 1.97 2.64 -13.18
N ASP A 24 0.91 2.75 -14.00
CA ASP A 24 0.79 3.87 -14.91
C ASP A 24 -0.11 4.97 -14.39
N SER A 25 -0.54 4.88 -13.14
CA SER A 25 -1.33 5.94 -12.56
C SER A 25 -0.41 7.01 -11.97
N PRO A 26 -0.92 8.22 -11.74
CA PRO A 26 -0.10 9.28 -11.18
C PRO A 26 0.41 8.93 -9.79
N ILE A 27 1.58 9.44 -9.45
CA ILE A 27 2.17 9.22 -8.14
C ILE A 27 1.63 10.28 -7.20
N ALA A 28 1.03 9.83 -6.10
CA ALA A 28 0.50 10.76 -5.10
C ALA A 28 1.62 11.28 -4.21
N ARG A 29 2.53 10.42 -3.83
CA ARG A 29 3.67 10.81 -2.99
C ARG A 29 4.63 9.63 -2.93
N THR A 30 5.79 9.86 -2.36
CA THR A 30 6.78 8.81 -2.17
C THR A 30 7.01 8.64 -0.68
N VAL A 31 7.10 7.38 -0.23
CA VAL A 31 7.41 7.10 1.16
C VAL A 31 8.79 6.48 1.24
N GLU A 32 9.44 6.71 2.36
CA GLU A 32 10.81 6.24 2.54
C GLU A 32 10.82 4.85 3.16
N THR A 33 11.98 4.21 3.06
CA THR A 33 12.18 2.90 3.69
C THR A 33 11.85 2.98 5.18
N GLY A 34 11.13 1.98 5.65
CA GLY A 34 10.77 1.93 7.07
C GLY A 34 9.48 2.64 7.40
N ALA A 35 8.80 3.20 6.41
CA ALA A 35 7.52 3.85 6.67
C ALA A 35 6.46 2.79 6.98
N GLU A 36 5.63 3.08 7.97
CA GLU A 36 4.55 2.18 8.35
C GLU A 36 3.26 2.70 7.76
N LEU A 37 2.54 1.80 7.10
CA LEU A 37 1.29 2.17 6.43
C LEU A 37 0.21 1.20 6.85
N GLU A 38 -0.95 1.74 7.17
CA GLU A 38 -2.09 0.92 7.53
C GLU A 38 -2.86 0.61 6.26
N ILE A 39 -2.94 -0.68 5.90
CA ILE A 39 -3.55 -1.13 4.66
C ILE A 39 -4.89 -1.76 4.98
N GLU A 40 -5.96 -1.20 4.43
CA GLU A 40 -7.30 -1.71 4.75
C GLU A 40 -7.77 -2.76 3.75
N LYS A 41 -7.18 -2.83 2.56
CA LYS A 41 -7.64 -3.74 1.54
C LYS A 41 -6.49 -4.07 0.60
N THR A 42 -6.49 -5.28 0.05
CA THR A 42 -5.46 -5.65 -0.92
C THR A 42 -6.11 -6.03 -2.24
N TYR A 43 -5.37 -5.81 -3.31
CA TYR A 43 -5.81 -6.08 -4.67
C TYR A 43 -4.71 -6.77 -5.44
N LEU A 44 -5.09 -7.59 -6.41
CA LEU A 44 -4.13 -8.20 -7.30
C LEU A 44 -4.33 -7.55 -8.65
N ARG A 45 -3.34 -6.81 -9.12
CA ARG A 45 -3.41 -6.10 -10.39
C ARG A 45 -2.10 -6.21 -11.12
N SER A 46 -2.16 -6.48 -12.42
CA SER A 46 -0.97 -6.55 -13.27
C SER A 46 0.10 -7.47 -12.71
N GLY A 47 -0.32 -8.54 -12.07
CA GLY A 47 0.62 -9.50 -11.51
C GLY A 47 1.28 -9.05 -10.22
N ALA A 48 0.81 -7.97 -9.62
CA ALA A 48 1.39 -7.46 -8.38
C ALA A 48 0.29 -7.28 -7.35
N LYS A 49 0.68 -7.37 -6.09
CA LYS A 49 -0.25 -7.17 -4.99
C LYS A 49 -0.17 -5.72 -4.55
N TRP A 50 -1.32 -5.08 -4.49
CA TRP A 50 -1.42 -3.68 -4.11
C TRP A 50 -2.24 -3.55 -2.85
N GLY A 51 -1.92 -2.54 -2.04
CA GLY A 51 -2.68 -2.26 -0.83
C GLY A 51 -3.26 -0.88 -0.87
N LYS A 52 -4.51 -0.77 -0.42
CA LYS A 52 -5.16 0.52 -0.28
C LYS A 52 -4.90 1.05 1.12
N ILE A 53 -4.37 2.26 1.18
CA ILE A 53 -4.06 2.88 2.47
C ILE A 53 -5.37 3.30 3.12
N LYS A 54 -5.49 3.01 4.42
CA LYS A 54 -6.70 3.26 5.16
C LYS A 54 -7.03 4.75 5.17
N ASP A 55 -8.31 5.04 4.93
CA ASP A 55 -8.84 6.41 4.94
C ASP A 55 -8.22 7.30 3.88
N ALA A 56 -7.67 6.72 2.83
CA ALA A 56 -7.08 7.49 1.74
C ALA A 56 -7.37 6.79 0.43
N LYS A 57 -7.40 7.56 -0.64
CA LYS A 57 -7.54 6.97 -1.97
C LYS A 57 -6.16 6.84 -2.57
N GLU A 58 -5.31 6.11 -1.88
CA GLU A 58 -3.94 5.91 -2.27
C GLU A 58 -3.62 4.42 -2.23
N PHE A 59 -2.75 4.00 -3.12
CA PHE A 59 -2.40 2.59 -3.25
C PHE A 59 -0.90 2.45 -3.30
N ILE A 60 -0.40 1.36 -2.73
CA ILE A 60 1.04 1.11 -2.71
C ILE A 60 1.27 -0.34 -3.11
N CYS A 61 2.34 -0.58 -3.84
CA CYS A 61 2.70 -1.93 -4.26
C CYS A 61 3.29 -2.67 -3.08
N LEU A 62 2.63 -3.73 -2.67
CA LEU A 62 3.04 -4.47 -1.48
C LEU A 62 4.25 -5.37 -1.72
N SER A 63 4.72 -5.45 -2.97
CA SER A 63 5.96 -6.18 -3.24
C SER A 63 7.15 -5.53 -2.57
N PHE A 64 7.05 -4.25 -2.24
CA PHE A 64 8.13 -3.52 -1.58
C PHE A 64 7.84 -3.29 -0.10
N CYS A 65 6.95 -4.09 0.46
CA CYS A 65 6.55 -3.94 1.85
C CYS A 65 6.52 -5.29 2.54
N GLU A 66 6.61 -5.26 3.85
CA GLU A 66 6.48 -6.46 4.67
C GLU A 66 5.45 -6.19 5.75
N ILE A 67 4.77 -7.24 6.18
CA ILE A 67 3.81 -7.10 7.25
C ILE A 67 4.56 -6.90 8.57
N LYS A 68 4.16 -5.90 9.31
CA LYS A 68 4.75 -5.66 10.61
C LYS A 68 4.15 -6.63 11.59
N ALA A 69 4.97 -7.43 12.19
CA ALA A 69 4.51 -8.44 13.15
C ALA A 69 4.33 -7.86 14.53
#